data_50dabc436353c8d4c3b70c748f206ebf
#
_entry.id   50dabc436353c8d4c3b70c748f206ebf
#
_cell.length_a   1.000
_cell.length_b   1.000
_cell.length_c   1.000
_cell.angle_alpha   90.00
_cell.angle_beta   90.00
_cell.angle_gamma   90.00
#
_symmetry.space_group_name_H-M   'P 1'
#
loop_
_entity.id
_entity.type
_entity.pdbx_description
1 polymer ?
#
loop_
_entity_poly.entity_id
_entity_poly.type
_entity_poly.pdbx_seq_one_letter_code
_entity_poly.pdbx_strand_id
1 'polypeptide(L)'
;MDFEQTVMTQTPDSGRILPDGGIDTLDPPTDALNEAMLTPEALAQNAPGLETVVELLNHSALTRVYVYICYWGPVSPPEVMDGLELSKSTTYEYVDRLAALGLVKRDESTRPQQLTADPIILIEQRLPIIITPTVLHAFALQEVDEDIEYFVDRYGIGKLIAALRGAGLHFAGNTTQRMIADDIDVRDTEAMLIVYALVPALAVGREHDPYFEYLFPDVYDEMDLPDLEELETPVEPPLSDE
;
A
#
# COMPACT_ATOMS: atom_id res chain seq x y z
N MET A 1 51.63 19.20 -51.26
CA MET A 1 52.33 18.46 -50.19
C MET A 1 51.33 18.31 -49.07
N ASP A 2 50.84 17.12 -49.04
CA ASP A 2 49.77 16.63 -48.18
C ASP A 2 50.31 16.41 -46.77
N PHE A 3 49.49 16.69 -45.78
CA PHE A 3 49.53 16.02 -44.49
C PHE A 3 48.12 15.86 -43.95
N GLU A 4 47.57 14.68 -44.20
CA GLU A 4 46.44 14.13 -43.45
C GLU A 4 46.85 13.96 -42.00
N GLN A 5 46.08 14.50 -41.06
CA GLN A 5 46.11 14.09 -39.68
C GLN A 5 44.75 13.57 -39.27
N THR A 6 44.68 12.24 -39.25
CA THR A 6 43.64 11.47 -38.61
C THR A 6 43.70 11.73 -37.11
N VAL A 7 42.71 12.40 -36.54
CA VAL A 7 42.53 12.50 -35.08
C VAL A 7 41.46 11.49 -34.68
N MET A 8 41.89 10.41 -34.10
CA MET A 8 41.04 9.52 -33.30
C MET A 8 40.67 10.23 -32.00
N THR A 9 39.44 10.64 -31.89
CA THR A 9 38.86 11.01 -30.61
C THR A 9 38.21 9.79 -30.00
N GLN A 10 38.92 9.15 -29.08
CA GLN A 10 38.32 8.26 -28.08
C GLN A 10 37.60 9.15 -27.08
N THR A 11 36.29 9.00 -27.02
CA THR A 11 35.50 9.43 -25.88
C THR A 11 35.70 8.42 -24.75
N PRO A 12 36.12 8.83 -23.57
CA PRO A 12 36.06 7.97 -22.41
C PRO A 12 34.60 7.92 -21.96
N ASP A 13 34.08 6.72 -22.01
CA ASP A 13 32.90 6.33 -21.26
C ASP A 13 33.16 6.55 -19.76
N SER A 14 32.71 7.70 -19.28
CA SER A 14 32.74 8.00 -17.85
C SER A 14 31.37 7.59 -17.31
N GLY A 15 31.25 6.31 -16.99
CA GLY A 15 30.20 5.83 -16.11
C GLY A 15 30.25 6.64 -14.80
N ARG A 16 29.33 7.56 -14.67
CA ARG A 16 29.15 8.35 -13.46
C ARG A 16 28.42 7.49 -12.46
N ILE A 17 29.18 6.83 -11.62
CA ILE A 17 28.67 6.24 -10.38
C ILE A 17 28.26 7.43 -9.51
N LEU A 18 26.98 7.61 -9.31
CA LEU A 18 26.44 8.52 -8.31
C LEU A 18 26.56 7.82 -6.94
N PRO A 19 27.18 8.43 -5.96
CA PRO A 19 27.38 7.84 -4.63
C PRO A 19 26.27 8.27 -3.66
N ASP A 20 25.03 8.22 -4.04
CA ASP A 20 23.94 8.48 -3.11
C ASP A 20 22.88 7.41 -3.30
N GLY A 21 22.77 6.53 -2.28
CA GLY A 21 21.69 5.58 -2.12
C GLY A 21 20.37 6.25 -1.73
N GLY A 22 20.04 7.37 -2.37
CA GLY A 22 18.72 7.97 -2.30
C GLY A 22 17.70 7.01 -2.93
N ILE A 23 16.50 6.95 -2.36
CA ILE A 23 15.36 6.21 -2.91
C ILE A 23 15.03 6.86 -4.26
N ASP A 24 15.77 6.45 -5.30
CA ASP A 24 15.58 7.02 -6.62
C ASP A 24 14.26 6.52 -7.20
N THR A 25 13.39 7.50 -7.35
CA THR A 25 12.23 7.54 -8.25
C THR A 25 11.60 6.19 -8.59
N LEU A 26 10.42 6.00 -7.99
CA LEU A 26 9.44 5.02 -8.46
C LEU A 26 9.03 5.32 -9.91
N ASP A 27 9.85 4.90 -10.86
CA ASP A 27 9.26 4.49 -12.12
C ASP A 27 8.62 3.12 -11.84
N PRO A 28 7.28 2.98 -11.90
CA PRO A 28 6.67 1.67 -11.79
C PRO A 28 7.30 0.80 -12.87
N PRO A 29 7.67 -0.45 -12.56
CA PRO A 29 8.30 -1.32 -13.54
C PRO A 29 7.36 -1.49 -14.73
N THR A 30 7.67 -0.84 -15.82
CA THR A 30 6.87 -0.83 -17.05
C THR A 30 6.70 -2.25 -17.61
N ASP A 31 7.64 -3.12 -17.30
CA ASP A 31 7.64 -4.51 -17.78
C ASP A 31 6.70 -5.41 -16.96
N ALA A 32 6.56 -5.20 -15.65
CA ALA A 32 5.61 -5.95 -14.82
C ALA A 32 4.14 -5.60 -15.14
N LEU A 33 3.86 -4.36 -15.55
CA LEU A 33 2.55 -3.94 -16.05
C LEU A 33 2.15 -4.68 -17.34
N ASN A 34 3.11 -5.16 -18.12
CA ASN A 34 2.86 -5.84 -19.40
C ASN A 34 2.70 -7.37 -19.27
N GLU A 35 3.22 -8.01 -18.24
CA GLU A 35 3.16 -9.47 -18.08
C GLU A 35 1.93 -9.98 -17.33
N ALA A 36 1.31 -9.21 -16.46
CA ALA A 36 0.21 -9.66 -15.64
C ALA A 36 -1.13 -9.11 -16.12
N MET A 37 -1.69 -9.53 -17.26
CA MET A 37 -3.09 -9.26 -17.72
C MET A 37 -3.73 -7.89 -17.32
N LEU A 38 -2.94 -6.99 -16.76
CA LEU A 38 -3.30 -5.64 -16.35
C LEU A 38 -2.70 -4.67 -17.37
N THR A 39 -3.30 -4.67 -18.56
CA THR A 39 -2.99 -3.60 -19.51
C THR A 39 -3.31 -2.24 -18.88
N PRO A 40 -2.58 -1.16 -19.20
CA PRO A 40 -2.92 0.19 -18.74
C PRO A 40 -4.38 0.55 -18.99
N GLU A 41 -5.02 -0.03 -20.01
CA GLU A 41 -6.43 0.13 -20.34
C GLU A 41 -7.35 -0.61 -19.35
N ALA A 42 -6.98 -1.81 -18.90
CA ALA A 42 -7.75 -2.55 -17.88
C ALA A 42 -7.64 -1.87 -16.51
N LEU A 43 -6.47 -1.36 -16.15
CA LEU A 43 -6.26 -0.56 -14.94
C LEU A 43 -7.05 0.77 -15.00
N ALA A 44 -7.04 1.45 -16.15
CA ALA A 44 -7.80 2.69 -16.33
C ALA A 44 -9.32 2.49 -16.31
N GLN A 45 -9.82 1.32 -16.70
CA GLN A 45 -11.25 1.00 -16.67
C GLN A 45 -11.76 0.65 -15.27
N ASN A 46 -10.90 0.11 -14.42
CA ASN A 46 -11.23 -0.29 -13.04
C ASN A 46 -10.62 0.64 -11.98
N ALA A 47 -9.81 1.62 -12.38
CA ALA A 47 -9.26 2.59 -11.46
C ALA A 47 -10.38 3.46 -10.89
N PRO A 48 -10.57 3.53 -9.57
CA PRO A 48 -11.47 4.50 -8.99
C PRO A 48 -10.98 5.90 -9.35
N GLY A 49 -11.91 6.82 -9.52
CA GLY A 49 -11.54 8.23 -9.70
C GLY A 49 -10.68 8.71 -8.53
N LEU A 50 -9.78 9.67 -8.78
CA LEU A 50 -8.97 10.29 -7.73
C LEU A 50 -9.83 10.75 -6.54
N GLU A 51 -11.05 11.24 -6.81
CA GLU A 51 -12.01 11.67 -5.79
C GLU A 51 -12.37 10.54 -4.82
N THR A 52 -12.54 9.31 -5.31
CA THR A 52 -12.85 8.14 -4.48
C THR A 52 -11.69 7.77 -3.57
N VAL A 53 -10.45 7.83 -4.09
CA VAL A 53 -9.25 7.56 -3.28
C VAL A 53 -9.06 8.66 -2.22
N VAL A 54 -9.28 9.93 -2.59
CA VAL A 54 -9.23 11.06 -1.64
C VAL A 54 -10.28 10.90 -0.54
N GLU A 55 -11.47 10.42 -0.88
CA GLU A 55 -12.52 10.13 0.10
C GLU A 55 -12.08 9.06 1.12
N LEU A 56 -11.47 7.97 0.66
CA LEU A 56 -10.90 6.95 1.53
C LEU A 56 -9.79 7.53 2.43
N LEU A 57 -8.86 8.30 1.86
CA LEU A 57 -7.75 8.88 2.60
C LEU A 57 -8.15 10.03 3.55
N ASN A 58 -9.39 10.47 3.53
CA ASN A 58 -9.95 11.41 4.49
C ASN A 58 -10.76 10.74 5.61
N HIS A 59 -11.01 9.41 5.51
CA HIS A 59 -11.87 8.67 6.45
C HIS A 59 -11.28 7.29 6.77
N SER A 60 -10.37 7.23 7.73
CA SER A 60 -9.67 6.03 8.15
C SER A 60 -10.59 4.87 8.52
N ALA A 61 -11.65 5.13 9.29
CA ALA A 61 -12.62 4.11 9.68
C ALA A 61 -13.41 3.55 8.46
N LEU A 62 -13.77 4.40 7.49
CA LEU A 62 -14.38 3.97 6.23
C LEU A 62 -13.40 3.10 5.43
N THR A 63 -12.14 3.53 5.37
CA THR A 63 -11.06 2.82 4.68
C THR A 63 -10.80 1.46 5.33
N ARG A 64 -10.86 1.37 6.66
CA ARG A 64 -10.74 0.11 7.40
C ARG A 64 -11.81 -0.90 6.98
N VAL A 65 -13.07 -0.46 6.85
CA VAL A 65 -14.16 -1.32 6.35
C VAL A 65 -13.93 -1.74 4.91
N TYR A 66 -13.49 -0.83 4.03
CA TYR A 66 -13.17 -1.17 2.64
C TYR A 66 -12.06 -2.23 2.56
N VAL A 67 -10.95 -2.03 3.27
CA VAL A 67 -9.80 -2.96 3.28
C VAL A 67 -10.22 -4.33 3.82
N TYR A 68 -11.04 -4.38 4.88
CA TYR A 68 -11.54 -5.63 5.42
C TYR A 68 -12.35 -6.42 4.37
N ILE A 69 -13.30 -5.77 3.70
CA ILE A 69 -14.10 -6.43 2.65
C ILE A 69 -13.21 -6.82 1.45
N CYS A 70 -12.20 -6.02 1.12
CA CYS A 70 -11.29 -6.28 0.02
C CYS A 70 -10.44 -7.53 0.26
N TYR A 71 -9.95 -7.73 1.49
CA TYR A 71 -9.07 -8.83 1.83
C TYR A 71 -9.81 -10.14 2.13
N TRP A 72 -10.94 -10.07 2.82
CA TRP A 72 -11.66 -11.27 3.27
C TRP A 72 -12.99 -11.50 2.56
N GLY A 73 -13.35 -10.66 1.59
CA GLY A 73 -14.58 -10.87 0.82
C GLY A 73 -14.58 -12.18 0.00
N PRO A 74 -15.75 -12.81 -0.15
CA PRO A 74 -17.08 -12.35 0.24
C PRO A 74 -17.36 -12.50 1.74
N VAL A 75 -17.81 -11.40 2.39
CA VAL A 75 -18.16 -11.36 3.82
C VAL A 75 -19.54 -10.74 4.03
N SER A 76 -20.22 -11.12 5.11
CA SER A 76 -21.49 -10.50 5.48
C SER A 76 -21.31 -9.25 6.34
N PRO A 77 -22.29 -8.34 6.42
CA PRO A 77 -22.23 -7.19 7.33
C PRO A 77 -22.02 -7.57 8.81
N PRO A 78 -22.63 -8.66 9.35
CA PRO A 78 -22.30 -9.14 10.68
C PRO A 78 -20.82 -9.51 10.88
N GLU A 79 -20.19 -10.21 9.90
CA GLU A 79 -18.76 -10.55 9.97
C GLU A 79 -17.88 -9.31 9.95
N VAL A 80 -18.22 -8.30 9.15
CA VAL A 80 -17.52 -6.98 9.17
C VAL A 80 -17.69 -6.31 10.52
N MET A 81 -18.89 -6.36 11.11
CA MET A 81 -19.19 -5.78 12.42
C MET A 81 -18.36 -6.43 13.52
N ASP A 82 -18.30 -7.76 13.52
CA ASP A 82 -17.59 -8.53 14.54
C ASP A 82 -16.07 -8.44 14.37
N GLY A 83 -15.55 -8.57 13.14
CA GLY A 83 -14.10 -8.49 12.86
C GLY A 83 -13.49 -7.10 13.02
N LEU A 84 -14.30 -6.04 12.95
CA LEU A 84 -13.83 -4.67 13.16
C LEU A 84 -14.31 -4.02 14.46
N GLU A 85 -15.06 -4.78 15.29
CA GLU A 85 -15.66 -4.31 16.56
C GLU A 85 -16.54 -3.05 16.36
N LEU A 86 -17.27 -2.98 15.25
CA LEU A 86 -18.09 -1.84 14.91
C LEU A 86 -19.54 -2.01 15.38
N SER A 87 -20.20 -0.89 15.69
CA SER A 87 -21.64 -0.91 15.92
C SER A 87 -22.39 -1.28 14.63
N LYS A 88 -23.56 -1.92 14.77
CA LYS A 88 -24.43 -2.24 13.62
C LYS A 88 -24.75 -1.02 12.77
N SER A 89 -25.08 0.11 13.39
CA SER A 89 -25.41 1.35 12.65
C SER A 89 -24.23 1.85 11.82
N THR A 90 -23.04 1.87 12.43
CA THR A 90 -21.80 2.33 11.78
C THR A 90 -21.41 1.41 10.62
N THR A 91 -21.49 0.08 10.81
CA THR A 91 -21.18 -0.88 9.76
C THR A 91 -22.07 -0.67 8.53
N TYR A 92 -23.40 -0.58 8.73
CA TYR A 92 -24.33 -0.39 7.61
C TYR A 92 -24.13 0.99 6.93
N GLU A 93 -23.87 2.05 7.69
CA GLU A 93 -23.58 3.39 7.15
C GLU A 93 -22.34 3.37 6.25
N TYR A 94 -21.24 2.73 6.71
CA TYR A 94 -20.01 2.63 5.92
C TYR A 94 -20.17 1.74 4.69
N VAL A 95 -20.87 0.60 4.82
CA VAL A 95 -21.18 -0.28 3.68
C VAL A 95 -22.05 0.46 2.65
N ASP A 96 -23.05 1.24 3.09
CA ASP A 96 -23.88 2.05 2.19
C ASP A 96 -23.04 3.11 1.46
N ARG A 97 -22.15 3.78 2.18
CA ARG A 97 -21.25 4.79 1.59
C ARG A 97 -20.27 4.18 0.60
N LEU A 98 -19.64 3.05 0.93
CA LEU A 98 -18.73 2.34 0.03
C LEU A 98 -19.46 1.82 -1.23
N ALA A 99 -20.68 1.32 -1.08
CA ALA A 99 -21.51 0.92 -2.21
C ALA A 99 -21.89 2.10 -3.11
N ALA A 100 -22.21 3.26 -2.51
CA ALA A 100 -22.49 4.50 -3.27
C ALA A 100 -21.25 5.02 -4.02
N LEU A 101 -20.04 4.80 -3.49
CA LEU A 101 -18.77 5.08 -4.16
C LEU A 101 -18.40 4.04 -5.23
N GLY A 102 -19.18 2.95 -5.35
CA GLY A 102 -18.91 1.86 -6.29
C GLY A 102 -17.77 0.93 -5.88
N LEU A 103 -17.28 1.04 -4.64
CA LEU A 103 -16.16 0.24 -4.13
C LEU A 103 -16.59 -1.12 -3.58
N VAL A 104 -17.82 -1.24 -3.11
CA VAL A 104 -18.40 -2.47 -2.54
C VAL A 104 -19.61 -2.88 -3.35
N LYS A 105 -19.66 -4.16 -3.70
CA LYS A 105 -20.78 -4.83 -4.34
C LYS A 105 -21.53 -5.66 -3.32
N ARG A 106 -22.87 -5.72 -3.45
CA ARG A 106 -23.76 -6.48 -2.58
C ARG A 106 -24.41 -7.60 -3.36
N ASP A 107 -24.27 -8.82 -2.89
CA ASP A 107 -25.05 -9.94 -3.38
C ASP A 107 -26.28 -10.14 -2.50
N GLU A 108 -27.43 -9.66 -2.97
CA GLU A 108 -28.72 -9.77 -2.28
C GLU A 108 -29.38 -11.15 -2.49
N SER A 109 -28.77 -12.03 -3.32
CA SER A 109 -29.29 -13.38 -3.56
C SER A 109 -29.02 -14.32 -2.39
N THR A 110 -28.07 -13.98 -1.52
CA THR A 110 -27.67 -14.76 -0.34
C THR A 110 -28.29 -14.21 0.94
N ARG A 111 -28.38 -15.07 1.98
CA ARG A 111 -28.83 -14.67 3.32
C ARG A 111 -27.91 -15.30 4.38
N PRO A 112 -27.12 -14.52 5.12
CA PRO A 112 -26.99 -13.07 5.04
C PRO A 112 -26.44 -12.60 3.67
N GLN A 113 -26.73 -11.34 3.32
CA GLN A 113 -26.20 -10.66 2.14
C GLN A 113 -24.67 -10.69 2.18
N GLN A 114 -24.03 -10.96 1.03
CA GLN A 114 -22.59 -10.99 0.92
C GLN A 114 -22.07 -9.68 0.30
N LEU A 115 -20.91 -9.24 0.80
CA LEU A 115 -20.21 -8.06 0.36
C LEU A 115 -18.89 -8.47 -0.29
N THR A 116 -18.59 -7.87 -1.43
CA THR A 116 -17.30 -8.02 -2.10
C THR A 116 -16.78 -6.64 -2.48
N ALA A 117 -15.45 -6.47 -2.49
CA ALA A 117 -14.79 -5.27 -2.99
C ALA A 117 -13.73 -5.65 -4.02
N ASP A 118 -13.68 -4.87 -5.10
CA ASP A 118 -12.57 -5.01 -6.04
C ASP A 118 -11.35 -4.26 -5.47
N PRO A 119 -10.15 -4.86 -5.46
CA PRO A 119 -8.94 -4.15 -5.05
C PRO A 119 -8.66 -2.99 -6.00
N ILE A 120 -8.34 -1.84 -5.44
CA ILE A 120 -8.04 -0.64 -6.22
C ILE A 120 -6.54 -0.48 -6.38
N ILE A 121 -6.12 0.07 -7.52
CA ILE A 121 -4.78 0.60 -7.73
C ILE A 121 -4.89 1.99 -8.36
N LEU A 122 -4.19 2.96 -7.78
CA LEU A 122 -4.02 4.30 -8.35
C LEU A 122 -2.53 4.55 -8.52
N ILE A 123 -2.11 4.81 -9.75
CA ILE A 123 -0.74 5.19 -10.08
C ILE A 123 -0.79 6.62 -10.62
N GLU A 124 -0.20 7.57 -9.90
CA GLU A 124 -0.12 8.95 -10.35
C GLU A 124 1.27 9.21 -10.98
N GLN A 125 1.28 9.41 -12.28
CA GLN A 125 2.53 9.57 -13.05
C GLN A 125 3.29 10.87 -12.76
N ARG A 126 2.61 11.89 -12.24
CA ARG A 126 3.22 13.19 -11.93
C ARG A 126 3.82 13.24 -10.52
N LEU A 127 3.36 12.39 -9.65
CA LEU A 127 3.85 12.19 -8.29
C LEU A 127 4.18 10.71 -8.17
N PRO A 128 5.32 10.31 -7.61
CA PRO A 128 5.68 8.89 -7.46
C PRO A 128 4.83 8.23 -6.36
N ILE A 129 3.51 8.25 -6.53
CA ILE A 129 2.54 7.73 -5.57
C ILE A 129 1.81 6.56 -6.20
N ILE A 130 1.87 5.44 -5.52
CA ILE A 130 1.06 4.25 -5.80
C ILE A 130 0.18 4.01 -4.58
N ILE A 131 -1.12 3.95 -4.79
CA ILE A 131 -2.11 3.61 -3.75
C ILE A 131 -2.68 2.25 -4.09
N THR A 132 -2.53 1.31 -3.18
CA THR A 132 -3.06 -0.05 -3.26
C THR A 132 -3.82 -0.37 -1.97
N PRO A 133 -4.49 -1.52 -1.86
CA PRO A 133 -5.08 -1.96 -0.60
C PRO A 133 -4.10 -1.96 0.57
N THR A 134 -2.83 -2.32 0.37
CA THR A 134 -1.80 -2.27 1.41
C THR A 134 -1.55 -0.85 1.94
N VAL A 135 -1.47 0.14 1.06
CA VAL A 135 -1.33 1.55 1.46
C VAL A 135 -2.55 2.03 2.22
N LEU A 136 -3.74 1.64 1.77
CA LEU A 136 -5.00 1.97 2.45
C LEU A 136 -5.10 1.26 3.80
N HIS A 137 -4.60 0.02 3.91
CA HIS A 137 -4.52 -0.70 5.18
C HIS A 137 -3.59 0.03 6.16
N ALA A 138 -2.38 0.38 5.74
CA ALA A 138 -1.45 1.15 6.55
C ALA A 138 -2.08 2.46 7.09
N PHE A 139 -2.85 3.16 6.25
CA PHE A 139 -3.58 4.36 6.66
C PHE A 139 -4.72 4.04 7.63
N ALA A 140 -5.46 2.95 7.41
CA ALA A 140 -6.60 2.55 8.24
C ALA A 140 -6.18 2.08 9.64
N LEU A 141 -4.95 1.60 9.82
CA LEU A 141 -4.43 1.17 11.12
C LEU A 141 -4.38 2.29 12.16
N GLN A 142 -4.43 3.56 11.77
CA GLN A 142 -4.52 4.67 12.72
C GLN A 142 -5.76 4.61 13.64
N GLU A 143 -6.80 3.84 13.27
CA GLU A 143 -7.99 3.62 14.10
C GLU A 143 -7.73 2.71 15.31
N VAL A 144 -6.62 1.97 15.31
CA VAL A 144 -6.32 0.92 16.29
C VAL A 144 -4.88 0.94 16.79
N ASP A 145 -4.02 1.77 16.20
CA ASP A 145 -2.61 1.89 16.54
C ASP A 145 -2.25 3.37 16.77
N GLU A 146 -1.92 3.70 18.04
CA GLU A 146 -1.63 5.07 18.48
C GLU A 146 -0.34 5.63 17.85
N ASP A 147 0.65 4.79 17.49
CA ASP A 147 1.89 5.23 16.86
C ASP A 147 1.63 5.66 15.42
N ILE A 148 0.75 4.94 14.71
CA ILE A 148 0.32 5.31 13.35
C ILE A 148 -0.55 6.56 13.39
N GLU A 149 -1.51 6.66 14.30
CA GLU A 149 -2.34 7.86 14.49
C GLU A 149 -1.45 9.09 14.72
N TYR A 150 -0.54 9.02 15.69
CA TYR A 150 0.40 10.10 15.98
C TYR A 150 1.26 10.47 14.79
N PHE A 151 1.75 9.46 14.04
CA PHE A 151 2.60 9.70 12.87
C PHE A 151 1.84 10.41 11.75
N VAL A 152 0.61 9.97 11.45
CA VAL A 152 -0.25 10.58 10.42
C VAL A 152 -0.61 12.01 10.80
N ASP A 153 -1.02 12.25 12.05
CA ASP A 153 -1.36 13.58 12.54
C ASP A 153 -0.20 14.57 12.45
N ARG A 154 1.01 14.08 12.73
CA ARG A 154 2.19 14.93 12.76
C ARG A 154 2.82 15.16 11.40
N TYR A 155 2.88 14.14 10.58
CA TYR A 155 3.67 14.11 9.35
C TYR A 155 2.84 13.97 8.08
N GLY A 156 1.61 13.59 8.22
CA GLY A 156 0.68 13.38 7.10
C GLY A 156 0.89 12.06 6.36
N ILE A 157 -0.10 11.75 5.52
CA ILE A 157 -0.15 10.49 4.80
C ILE A 157 0.98 10.30 3.79
N GLY A 158 1.52 11.38 3.21
CA GLY A 158 2.63 11.28 2.28
C GLY A 158 3.88 10.67 2.91
N LYS A 159 4.20 11.05 4.16
CA LYS A 159 5.31 10.44 4.91
C LYS A 159 4.97 9.02 5.40
N LEU A 160 3.71 8.71 5.67
CA LEU A 160 3.29 7.35 5.99
C LEU A 160 3.53 6.40 4.80
N ILE A 161 3.18 6.82 3.58
CA ILE A 161 3.44 6.04 2.36
C ILE A 161 4.94 5.81 2.16
N ALA A 162 5.75 6.86 2.36
CA ALA A 162 7.20 6.75 2.27
C ALA A 162 7.78 5.85 3.37
N ALA A 163 7.25 5.92 4.60
CA ALA A 163 7.61 5.04 5.71
C ALA A 163 7.24 3.58 5.42
N LEU A 164 6.08 3.31 4.83
CA LEU A 164 5.65 1.96 4.43
C LEU A 164 6.62 1.35 3.43
N ARG A 165 7.06 2.13 2.42
CA ARG A 165 8.08 1.69 1.47
C ARG A 165 9.41 1.42 2.16
N GLY A 166 9.85 2.36 3.01
CA GLY A 166 11.06 2.18 3.81
C GLY A 166 11.00 0.92 4.66
N ALA A 167 9.85 0.63 5.28
CA ALA A 167 9.64 -0.57 6.08
C ALA A 167 9.79 -1.85 5.23
N GLY A 168 9.17 -1.93 4.05
CA GLY A 168 9.35 -3.07 3.14
C GLY A 168 10.81 -3.28 2.75
N LEU A 169 11.53 -2.21 2.37
CA LEU A 169 12.96 -2.27 2.07
C LEU A 169 13.80 -2.68 3.30
N HIS A 170 13.39 -2.26 4.51
CA HIS A 170 14.07 -2.64 5.74
C HIS A 170 13.96 -4.13 6.02
N PHE A 171 12.77 -4.70 5.92
CA PHE A 171 12.54 -6.12 6.12
C PHE A 171 13.13 -6.99 5.00
N ALA A 172 13.40 -6.42 3.83
CA ALA A 172 14.20 -7.06 2.77
C ALA A 172 15.73 -6.89 2.97
N GLY A 173 16.17 -6.21 4.03
CA GLY A 173 17.60 -6.01 4.32
C GLY A 173 18.29 -4.92 3.48
N ASN A 174 17.54 -4.15 2.68
CA ASN A 174 18.08 -3.17 1.73
C ASN A 174 18.29 -1.77 2.31
N THR A 175 17.70 -1.48 3.47
CA THR A 175 17.87 -0.20 4.17
C THR A 175 17.86 -0.37 5.69
N THR A 176 18.20 0.67 6.41
CA THR A 176 18.17 0.71 7.86
C THR A 176 17.16 1.75 8.36
N GLN A 177 16.65 1.57 9.57
CA GLN A 177 15.72 2.53 10.19
C GLN A 177 16.27 3.97 10.22
N ARG A 178 17.58 4.13 10.41
CA ARG A 178 18.22 5.44 10.37
C ARG A 178 18.20 6.07 8.98
N MET A 179 18.45 5.27 7.94
CA MET A 179 18.34 5.76 6.56
C MET A 179 16.90 6.17 6.24
N ILE A 180 15.91 5.39 6.70
CA ILE A 180 14.50 5.75 6.56
C ILE A 180 14.22 7.09 7.28
N ALA A 181 14.72 7.27 8.51
CA ALA A 181 14.55 8.51 9.26
C ALA A 181 15.07 9.72 8.51
N ASP A 182 16.28 9.60 7.94
CA ASP A 182 16.91 10.65 7.13
C ASP A 182 16.11 10.91 5.84
N ASP A 183 15.64 9.87 5.14
CA ASP A 183 14.92 9.97 3.86
C ASP A 183 13.55 10.66 4.00
N ILE A 184 12.83 10.35 5.07
CA ILE A 184 11.50 10.93 5.30
C ILE A 184 11.52 12.16 6.24
N ASP A 185 12.71 12.58 6.67
CA ASP A 185 12.92 13.73 7.57
C ASP A 185 12.07 13.62 8.85
N VAL A 186 12.35 12.57 9.65
CA VAL A 186 11.79 12.33 10.98
C VAL A 186 12.90 11.93 11.94
N ARG A 187 12.59 11.84 13.24
CA ARG A 187 13.57 11.38 14.22
C ARG A 187 13.78 9.86 14.14
N ASP A 188 15.00 9.39 14.43
CA ASP A 188 15.36 7.96 14.43
C ASP A 188 14.36 7.12 15.23
N THR A 189 13.94 7.62 16.40
CA THR A 189 12.99 6.91 17.27
C THR A 189 11.59 6.82 16.66
N GLU A 190 11.14 7.84 15.92
CA GLU A 190 9.85 7.83 15.25
C GLU A 190 9.89 6.93 14.01
N ALA A 191 11.00 6.92 13.26
CA ALA A 191 11.19 5.97 12.17
C ALA A 191 11.18 4.52 12.67
N MET A 192 11.83 4.24 13.81
CA MET A 192 11.81 2.91 14.40
C MET A 192 10.39 2.48 14.76
N LEU A 193 9.63 3.32 15.45
CA LEU A 193 8.26 3.01 15.87
C LEU A 193 7.36 2.77 14.66
N ILE A 194 7.35 3.68 13.69
CA ILE A 194 6.47 3.56 12.52
C ILE A 194 6.80 2.36 11.64
N VAL A 195 8.08 2.00 11.48
CA VAL A 195 8.50 0.82 10.71
C VAL A 195 7.90 -0.46 11.29
N TYR A 196 7.92 -0.61 12.61
CA TYR A 196 7.32 -1.78 13.27
C TYR A 196 5.80 -1.71 13.33
N ALA A 197 5.20 -0.55 13.56
CA ALA A 197 3.76 -0.38 13.54
C ALA A 197 3.14 -0.70 12.16
N LEU A 198 3.92 -0.60 11.07
CA LEU A 198 3.47 -0.91 9.71
C LEU A 198 3.60 -2.40 9.34
N VAL A 199 4.21 -3.24 10.19
CA VAL A 199 4.36 -4.68 9.90
C VAL A 199 3.03 -5.38 9.63
N PRO A 200 1.92 -5.14 10.38
CA PRO A 200 0.64 -5.76 10.07
C PRO A 200 0.14 -5.44 8.66
N ALA A 201 0.29 -4.18 8.20
CA ALA A 201 -0.11 -3.80 6.86
C ALA A 201 0.72 -4.51 5.78
N LEU A 202 2.03 -4.66 5.99
CA LEU A 202 2.92 -5.36 5.07
C LEU A 202 2.62 -6.86 5.02
N ALA A 203 2.46 -7.50 6.18
CA ALA A 203 2.24 -8.93 6.28
C ALA A 203 0.90 -9.33 5.64
N VAL A 204 -0.21 -8.69 6.03
CA VAL A 204 -1.53 -8.94 5.46
C VAL A 204 -1.59 -8.54 3.97
N GLY A 205 -0.98 -7.40 3.62
CA GLY A 205 -0.93 -6.92 2.24
C GLY A 205 -0.20 -7.91 1.31
N ARG A 206 0.90 -8.50 1.76
CA ARG A 206 1.65 -9.50 1.00
C ARG A 206 0.80 -10.72 0.64
N GLU A 207 -0.13 -11.12 1.49
CA GLU A 207 -1.00 -12.28 1.27
C GLU A 207 -2.25 -11.95 0.44
N HIS A 208 -2.81 -10.74 0.61
CA HIS A 208 -4.14 -10.41 0.13
C HIS A 208 -4.20 -9.28 -0.91
N ASP A 209 -3.15 -8.44 -1.03
CA ASP A 209 -3.13 -7.37 -2.02
C ASP A 209 -2.56 -7.86 -3.35
N PRO A 210 -3.35 -7.98 -4.42
CA PRO A 210 -2.85 -8.42 -5.72
C PRO A 210 -1.87 -7.43 -6.37
N TYR A 211 -1.74 -6.24 -5.81
CA TYR A 211 -0.85 -5.18 -6.28
C TYR A 211 0.37 -4.98 -5.38
N PHE A 212 0.61 -5.85 -4.41
CA PHE A 212 1.71 -5.73 -3.45
C PHE A 212 3.08 -5.65 -4.15
N GLU A 213 3.28 -6.44 -5.19
CA GLU A 213 4.50 -6.44 -6.00
C GLU A 213 4.79 -5.07 -6.64
N TYR A 214 3.76 -4.29 -7.01
CA TYR A 214 3.96 -2.94 -7.53
C TYR A 214 4.50 -1.94 -6.50
N LEU A 215 4.25 -2.18 -5.22
CA LEU A 215 4.84 -1.37 -4.15
C LEU A 215 6.31 -1.74 -3.93
N PHE A 216 6.68 -3.00 -4.18
CA PHE A 216 7.96 -3.59 -3.82
C PHE A 216 8.54 -4.47 -4.95
N PRO A 217 8.70 -3.94 -6.17
CA PRO A 217 8.97 -4.75 -7.37
C PRO A 217 10.25 -5.60 -7.28
N ASP A 218 11.26 -5.12 -6.54
CA ASP A 218 12.56 -5.78 -6.48
C ASP A 218 12.79 -6.59 -5.21
N VAL A 219 11.88 -6.48 -4.22
CA VAL A 219 12.16 -6.96 -2.85
C VAL A 219 11.02 -7.72 -2.19
N TYR A 220 9.85 -7.86 -2.83
CA TYR A 220 8.68 -8.46 -2.19
C TYR A 220 8.92 -9.92 -1.76
N ASP A 221 9.73 -10.68 -2.51
CA ASP A 221 10.10 -12.05 -2.18
C ASP A 221 11.17 -12.16 -1.07
N GLU A 222 11.92 -11.08 -0.86
CA GLU A 222 13.06 -11.04 0.06
C GLU A 222 12.67 -10.54 1.46
N MET A 223 11.44 -10.06 1.65
CA MET A 223 11.00 -9.53 2.94
C MET A 223 10.89 -10.64 3.99
N ASP A 224 11.64 -10.49 5.07
CA ASP A 224 11.54 -11.33 6.28
C ASP A 224 10.61 -10.64 7.29
N LEU A 225 9.31 -10.82 7.08
CA LEU A 225 8.28 -10.24 7.94
C LEU A 225 8.00 -11.20 9.12
N PRO A 226 7.75 -10.68 10.33
CA PRO A 226 7.27 -11.48 11.44
C PRO A 226 5.98 -12.23 11.09
N ASP A 227 5.79 -13.42 11.68
CA ASP A 227 4.58 -14.20 11.48
C ASP A 227 3.35 -13.42 12.00
N LEU A 228 2.25 -13.46 11.23
CA LEU A 228 0.99 -12.79 11.61
C LEU A 228 0.42 -13.30 12.94
N GLU A 229 0.66 -14.57 13.29
CA GLU A 229 0.23 -15.15 14.56
C GLU A 229 0.94 -14.54 15.78
N GLU A 230 2.13 -13.91 15.57
CA GLU A 230 2.88 -13.22 16.61
C GLU A 230 2.48 -11.75 16.75
N LEU A 231 1.74 -11.22 15.76
CA LEU A 231 1.26 -9.86 15.75
C LEU A 231 -0.17 -9.85 16.32
N GLU A 232 -0.43 -8.96 17.27
CA GLU A 232 -1.81 -8.60 17.61
C GLU A 232 -2.39 -7.84 16.39
N THR A 233 -2.85 -8.60 15.38
CA THR A 233 -3.34 -8.00 14.12
C THR A 233 -4.70 -7.35 14.39
N PRO A 234 -4.84 -6.06 14.15
CA PRO A 234 -6.11 -5.34 14.33
C PRO A 234 -7.20 -5.73 13.31
N VAL A 235 -6.90 -6.67 12.41
CA VAL A 235 -7.82 -7.14 11.37
C VAL A 235 -7.81 -8.66 11.39
N GLU A 236 -8.67 -9.24 12.23
CA GLU A 236 -8.87 -10.68 12.27
C GLU A 236 -9.74 -11.13 11.08
N PRO A 237 -9.40 -12.28 10.46
CA PRO A 237 -10.28 -12.88 9.45
C PRO A 237 -11.63 -13.24 10.09
N PRO A 238 -12.73 -13.26 9.31
CA PRO A 238 -14.03 -13.68 9.81
C PRO A 238 -13.92 -15.08 10.41
N LEU A 239 -14.49 -15.27 11.60
CA LEU A 239 -14.53 -16.57 12.26
C LEU A 239 -15.22 -17.58 11.33
N SER A 240 -14.48 -18.62 10.92
CA SER A 240 -15.04 -19.71 10.15
C SER A 240 -16.01 -20.45 11.07
N ASP A 241 -17.31 -20.45 10.77
CA ASP A 241 -18.26 -21.35 11.40
C ASP A 241 -17.85 -22.81 11.10
N GLU A 242 -17.40 -23.55 12.11
CA GLU A 242 -17.24 -24.99 12.05
C GLU A 242 -18.58 -25.72 12.04
#